data_d8a570e9c34a24f373fc099f50056d77
#
_entry.id   d8a570e9c34a24f373fc099f50056d77
#
_cell.length_a   1.000
_cell.length_b   1.000
_cell.length_c   1.000
_cell.angle_alpha   90.00
_cell.angle_beta   90.00
_cell.angle_gamma   90.00
#
_symmetry.space_group_name_H-M   'P 1'
#
loop_
_entity.id
_entity.type
_entity.pdbx_description
1 polymer ?
#
loop_
_entity_poly.entity_id
_entity_poly.type
_entity_poly.pdbx_seq_one_letter_code
_entity_poly.pdbx_strand_id
1 'polypeptide(L)'
;MSVEEFIKKHKKAFDDQQMPGNATLDFESRLKKEVHTSHRSKKIQMIRYMAMAASVIIVVALGYLYNENKKEQLEIRDNLVLALGEGQTNSTRLQAIYEIEDQYENQKEDEKILNAFFNILKDASDSNSKIAVIDALLKFPNNQTVRDHLIEALETEKEPLVQLKLIKSVSILREKRAKEPLKKIIENKESLPLVKGNASALLAMLNQ
;
A
#
# COMPACT_ATOMS: atom_id res chain seq x y z
N MET A 1 6.13 -37.71 74.17
CA MET A 1 7.58 -37.37 74.02
C MET A 1 7.69 -36.57 72.71
N SER A 2 8.09 -35.33 72.78
CA SER A 2 8.24 -34.53 71.60
C SER A 2 9.49 -34.90 70.81
N VAL A 3 9.56 -34.61 69.52
CA VAL A 3 10.76 -34.85 68.69
C VAL A 3 12.00 -34.15 69.27
N GLU A 4 11.82 -32.99 69.86
CA GLU A 4 12.88 -32.26 70.56
C GLU A 4 13.41 -32.95 71.77
N GLU A 5 12.57 -33.57 72.60
CA GLU A 5 12.98 -34.40 73.78
C GLU A 5 13.72 -35.65 73.34
N PHE A 6 13.27 -36.28 72.25
CA PHE A 6 13.99 -37.44 71.69
C PHE A 6 15.39 -37.08 71.20
N ILE A 7 15.52 -35.96 70.45
CA ILE A 7 16.79 -35.49 69.91
C ILE A 7 17.74 -35.11 71.08
N LYS A 8 17.26 -34.39 72.11
CA LYS A 8 18.07 -34.04 73.28
C LYS A 8 18.56 -35.30 74.06
N LYS A 9 17.68 -36.31 74.18
CA LYS A 9 18.05 -37.55 74.95
C LYS A 9 19.02 -38.42 74.18
N HIS A 10 19.03 -38.37 72.83
CA HIS A 10 19.91 -39.17 71.99
C HIS A 10 21.02 -38.37 71.30
N LYS A 11 21.30 -37.15 71.75
CA LYS A 11 22.28 -36.25 71.16
C LYS A 11 23.62 -36.91 70.87
N LYS A 12 24.18 -37.70 71.89
CA LYS A 12 25.40 -38.41 71.66
C LYS A 12 25.40 -39.42 70.53
N ALA A 13 24.30 -40.10 70.32
CA ALA A 13 24.16 -41.07 69.20
C ALA A 13 24.14 -40.38 67.82
N PHE A 14 23.75 -39.11 67.74
CA PHE A 14 23.82 -38.33 66.53
C PHE A 14 25.22 -37.68 66.32
N ASP A 15 25.92 -37.38 67.40
CA ASP A 15 27.23 -36.73 67.32
C ASP A 15 28.40 -37.77 67.14
N ASP A 16 28.17 -39.04 67.40
CA ASP A 16 29.17 -40.13 67.26
C ASP A 16 29.34 -40.61 65.79
N GLN A 17 28.46 -40.25 64.92
CA GLN A 17 28.63 -40.53 63.49
C GLN A 17 29.47 -39.42 62.87
N GLN A 18 30.77 -39.56 62.83
CA GLN A 18 31.60 -38.70 61.97
C GLN A 18 31.28 -38.91 60.56
N MET A 19 30.86 -37.81 59.86
CA MET A 19 30.62 -37.80 58.44
C MET A 19 31.92 -38.26 57.75
N PRO A 20 31.88 -39.27 56.88
CA PRO A 20 33.06 -39.68 56.11
C PRO A 20 33.69 -38.46 55.43
N GLY A 21 35.02 -38.31 55.56
CA GLY A 21 35.73 -37.13 55.04
C GLY A 21 35.52 -36.80 53.57
N ASN A 22 34.96 -37.73 52.82
CA ASN A 22 34.63 -37.58 51.39
C ASN A 22 33.15 -37.27 51.13
N ALA A 23 32.28 -37.27 52.16
CA ALA A 23 30.84 -37.17 51.99
C ALA A 23 30.42 -35.82 51.33
N THR A 24 31.09 -34.72 51.66
CA THR A 24 30.88 -33.41 51.10
C THR A 24 31.30 -33.34 49.63
N LEU A 25 32.46 -33.93 49.31
CA LEU A 25 32.96 -33.99 47.92
C LEU A 25 32.11 -34.90 47.05
N ASP A 26 31.64 -36.02 47.61
CA ASP A 26 30.76 -36.95 46.88
C ASP A 26 29.39 -36.34 46.67
N PHE A 27 28.83 -35.65 47.66
CA PHE A 27 27.58 -34.90 47.54
C PHE A 27 27.70 -33.76 46.50
N GLU A 28 28.76 -32.99 46.55
CA GLU A 28 29.01 -31.90 45.62
C GLU A 28 29.18 -32.41 44.19
N SER A 29 29.89 -33.53 44.01
CA SER A 29 30.04 -34.18 42.72
C SER A 29 28.72 -34.71 42.15
N ARG A 30 27.86 -35.31 43.00
CA ARG A 30 26.51 -35.76 42.61
C ARG A 30 25.61 -34.58 42.33
N LEU A 31 25.63 -33.51 43.11
CA LEU A 31 24.86 -32.30 42.89
C LEU A 31 25.25 -31.63 41.57
N LYS A 32 26.56 -31.50 41.33
CA LYS A 32 27.06 -30.98 40.03
C LYS A 32 26.62 -31.85 38.87
N LYS A 33 26.64 -33.16 39.04
CA LYS A 33 26.21 -34.10 37.98
C LYS A 33 24.70 -34.04 37.73
N GLU A 34 23.87 -33.86 38.75
CA GLU A 34 22.43 -33.77 38.59
C GLU A 34 21.93 -32.40 38.14
N VAL A 35 22.50 -31.33 38.72
CA VAL A 35 22.08 -29.96 38.40
C VAL A 35 22.70 -29.47 37.09
N HIS A 36 23.93 -29.89 36.75
CA HIS A 36 24.59 -29.45 35.52
C HIS A 36 24.52 -30.44 34.35
N THR A 37 24.10 -31.69 34.56
CA THR A 37 23.58 -32.50 33.49
C THR A 37 22.13 -32.06 33.20
N SER A 38 21.97 -30.79 32.81
CA SER A 38 20.89 -30.44 31.95
C SER A 38 21.04 -31.37 30.73
N HIS A 39 20.38 -32.49 30.77
CA HIS A 39 20.08 -33.29 29.60
C HIS A 39 19.23 -32.36 28.72
N ARG A 40 19.91 -31.48 28.00
CA ARG A 40 19.32 -30.78 26.86
C ARG A 40 18.91 -31.93 25.95
N SER A 41 17.71 -32.48 26.24
CA SER A 41 17.26 -33.70 25.63
C SER A 41 17.37 -33.48 24.12
N LYS A 42 17.89 -34.44 23.38
CA LYS A 42 17.92 -34.40 21.90
C LYS A 42 16.59 -33.95 21.33
N LYS A 43 15.48 -34.18 22.06
CA LYS A 43 14.13 -33.69 21.78
C LYS A 43 14.02 -32.15 21.73
N ILE A 44 14.65 -31.41 22.66
CA ILE A 44 14.60 -29.93 22.68
C ILE A 44 15.40 -29.36 21.50
N GLN A 45 16.54 -29.96 21.15
CA GLN A 45 17.29 -29.58 19.96
C GLN A 45 16.50 -29.86 18.70
N MET A 46 15.85 -31.02 18.60
CA MET A 46 15.02 -31.39 17.46
C MET A 46 13.83 -30.44 17.29
N ILE A 47 13.16 -30.07 18.39
CA ILE A 47 12.06 -29.08 18.38
C ILE A 47 12.56 -27.71 17.89
N ARG A 48 13.76 -27.28 18.30
CA ARG A 48 14.34 -26.02 17.81
C ARG A 48 14.65 -26.05 16.31
N TYR A 49 15.20 -27.12 15.80
CA TYR A 49 15.43 -27.30 14.36
C TYR A 49 14.13 -27.36 13.57
N MET A 50 13.11 -28.03 14.10
CA MET A 50 11.76 -28.05 13.50
C MET A 50 11.12 -26.65 13.49
N ALA A 51 11.26 -25.89 14.59
CA ALA A 51 10.74 -24.53 14.67
C ALA A 51 11.46 -23.59 13.67
N MET A 52 12.79 -23.70 13.52
CA MET A 52 13.51 -22.95 12.49
C MET A 52 13.12 -23.33 11.07
N ALA A 53 12.97 -24.64 10.81
CA ALA A 53 12.51 -25.10 9.49
C ALA A 53 11.10 -24.61 9.17
N ALA A 54 10.18 -24.65 10.15
CA ALA A 54 8.82 -24.13 9.99
C ALA A 54 8.80 -22.63 9.70
N SER A 55 9.65 -21.84 10.37
CA SER A 55 9.72 -20.39 10.13
C SER A 55 10.22 -20.08 8.70
N VAL A 56 11.20 -20.82 8.20
CA VAL A 56 11.70 -20.66 6.83
C VAL A 56 10.60 -21.02 5.82
N ILE A 57 9.87 -22.12 6.04
CA ILE A 57 8.75 -22.52 5.17
C ILE A 57 7.67 -21.43 5.13
N ILE A 58 7.33 -20.85 6.28
CA ILE A 58 6.34 -19.75 6.36
C ILE A 58 6.82 -18.54 5.56
N VAL A 59 8.08 -18.14 5.71
CA VAL A 59 8.65 -16.99 4.98
C VAL A 59 8.64 -17.24 3.48
N VAL A 60 9.02 -18.46 3.04
CA VAL A 60 8.99 -18.84 1.62
C VAL A 60 7.55 -18.87 1.09
N ALA A 61 6.60 -19.43 1.85
CA ALA A 61 5.20 -19.47 1.46
C ALA A 61 4.60 -18.04 1.37
N LEU A 62 4.88 -17.17 2.33
CA LEU A 62 4.45 -15.77 2.28
C LEU A 62 5.09 -15.03 1.10
N GLY A 63 6.37 -15.27 0.82
CA GLY A 63 7.05 -14.72 -0.34
C GLY A 63 6.44 -15.20 -1.67
N TYR A 64 6.08 -16.47 -1.76
CA TYR A 64 5.41 -17.03 -2.93
C TYR A 64 4.02 -16.40 -3.13
N LEU A 65 3.18 -16.37 -2.09
CA LEU A 65 1.84 -15.75 -2.14
C LEU A 65 1.91 -14.25 -2.48
N TYR A 66 2.87 -13.53 -1.90
CA TYR A 66 3.09 -12.12 -2.23
C TYR A 66 3.45 -11.93 -3.71
N ASN A 67 4.34 -12.77 -4.24
CA ASN A 67 4.75 -12.68 -5.64
C ASN A 67 3.62 -13.06 -6.61
N GLU A 68 2.79 -14.02 -6.24
CA GLU A 68 1.63 -14.45 -7.05
C GLU A 68 0.56 -13.35 -7.09
N ASN A 69 0.19 -12.77 -5.94
CA ASN A 69 -0.71 -11.62 -5.88
C ASN A 69 -0.19 -10.42 -6.67
N LYS A 70 1.13 -10.17 -6.62
CA LYS A 70 1.74 -9.10 -7.42
C LYS A 70 1.64 -9.36 -8.92
N LYS A 71 1.81 -10.59 -9.37
CA LYS A 71 1.66 -10.95 -10.79
C LYS A 71 0.23 -10.77 -11.25
N GLU A 72 -0.74 -11.23 -10.46
CA GLU A 72 -2.16 -11.07 -10.76
C GLU A 72 -2.56 -9.60 -10.88
N GLN A 73 -2.12 -8.74 -9.95
CA GLN A 73 -2.36 -7.30 -10.03
C GLN A 73 -1.73 -6.66 -11.27
N LEU A 74 -0.53 -7.09 -11.67
CA LEU A 74 0.11 -6.60 -12.88
C LEU A 74 -0.64 -7.02 -14.14
N GLU A 75 -1.16 -8.24 -14.17
CA GLU A 75 -1.96 -8.75 -15.29
C GLU A 75 -3.29 -8.01 -15.40
N ILE A 76 -4.00 -7.81 -14.29
CA ILE A 76 -5.24 -7.01 -14.24
C ILE A 76 -4.96 -5.59 -14.76
N ARG A 77 -3.92 -4.93 -14.28
CA ARG A 77 -3.52 -3.60 -14.74
C ARG A 77 -3.26 -3.58 -16.25
N ASP A 78 -2.47 -4.52 -16.76
CA ASP A 78 -2.12 -4.55 -18.17
C ASP A 78 -3.36 -4.81 -19.05
N ASN A 79 -4.30 -5.63 -18.59
CA ASN A 79 -5.60 -5.84 -19.24
C ASN A 79 -6.46 -4.58 -19.24
N LEU A 80 -6.49 -3.83 -18.13
CA LEU A 80 -7.20 -2.56 -18.04
C LEU A 80 -6.58 -1.51 -18.98
N VAL A 81 -5.26 -1.42 -19.04
CA VAL A 81 -4.56 -0.53 -19.97
C VAL A 81 -4.86 -0.90 -21.43
N LEU A 82 -4.93 -2.18 -21.77
CA LEU A 82 -5.36 -2.64 -23.10
C LEU A 82 -6.80 -2.24 -23.41
N ALA A 83 -7.71 -2.32 -22.43
CA ALA A 83 -9.09 -1.90 -22.57
C ALA A 83 -9.26 -0.38 -22.78
N LEU A 84 -8.27 0.42 -22.35
CA LEU A 84 -8.20 1.86 -22.61
C LEU A 84 -7.68 2.20 -24.01
N GLY A 85 -7.04 1.26 -24.71
CA GLY A 85 -6.33 1.47 -25.97
C GLY A 85 -7.22 1.85 -27.14
N GLU A 86 -6.58 2.24 -28.24
CA GLU A 86 -7.24 2.51 -29.51
C GLU A 86 -7.91 1.24 -30.06
N GLY A 87 -9.05 1.40 -30.73
CA GLY A 87 -9.81 0.30 -31.30
C GLY A 87 -10.81 -0.37 -30.35
N GLN A 88 -10.83 -0.01 -29.08
CA GLN A 88 -11.83 -0.46 -28.11
C GLN A 88 -13.13 0.34 -28.23
N THR A 89 -14.26 -0.28 -27.87
CA THR A 89 -15.53 0.42 -27.83
C THR A 89 -15.56 1.46 -26.71
N ASN A 90 -16.35 2.53 -26.87
CA ASN A 90 -16.51 3.53 -25.81
C ASN A 90 -17.02 2.92 -24.50
N SER A 91 -17.88 1.91 -24.57
CA SER A 91 -18.39 1.19 -23.40
C SER A 91 -17.27 0.43 -22.66
N THR A 92 -16.43 -0.30 -23.41
CA THR A 92 -15.29 -1.03 -22.84
C THR A 92 -14.30 -0.08 -22.15
N ARG A 93 -14.02 1.04 -22.83
CA ARG A 93 -13.12 2.08 -22.30
C ARG A 93 -13.67 2.71 -21.02
N LEU A 94 -14.94 3.09 -20.99
CA LEU A 94 -15.59 3.64 -19.80
C LEU A 94 -15.59 2.65 -18.65
N GLN A 95 -15.91 1.38 -18.92
CA GLN A 95 -15.87 0.34 -17.90
C GLN A 95 -14.46 0.21 -17.30
N ALA A 96 -13.42 0.19 -18.13
CA ALA A 96 -12.03 0.12 -17.66
C ALA A 96 -11.64 1.36 -16.83
N ILE A 97 -12.07 2.57 -17.21
CA ILE A 97 -11.81 3.79 -16.44
C ILE A 97 -12.43 3.69 -15.06
N TYR A 98 -13.70 3.29 -14.94
CA TYR A 98 -14.39 3.15 -13.66
C TYR A 98 -13.80 2.03 -12.81
N GLU A 99 -13.39 0.92 -13.41
CA GLU A 99 -12.74 -0.16 -12.69
C GLU A 99 -11.37 0.26 -12.13
N ILE A 100 -10.60 1.01 -12.93
CA ILE A 100 -9.34 1.62 -12.44
C ILE A 100 -9.63 2.60 -11.31
N GLU A 101 -10.64 3.45 -11.44
CA GLU A 101 -11.01 4.42 -10.42
C GLU A 101 -11.34 3.76 -9.08
N ASP A 102 -12.07 2.64 -9.11
CA ASP A 102 -12.45 1.88 -7.92
C ASP A 102 -11.26 1.14 -7.30
N GLN A 103 -10.47 0.45 -8.12
CA GLN A 103 -9.35 -0.37 -7.64
C GLN A 103 -8.14 0.47 -7.17
N TYR A 104 -7.94 1.65 -7.75
CA TYR A 104 -6.74 2.48 -7.51
C TYR A 104 -6.98 3.68 -6.58
N GLU A 105 -8.12 3.75 -5.90
CA GLU A 105 -8.47 4.87 -5.00
C GLU A 105 -7.42 5.12 -3.91
N ASN A 106 -6.66 4.08 -3.51
CA ASN A 106 -5.66 4.12 -2.43
C ASN A 106 -4.26 3.67 -2.86
N GLN A 107 -3.99 3.48 -4.16
CA GLN A 107 -2.70 2.97 -4.63
C GLN A 107 -1.80 4.09 -5.16
N LYS A 108 -0.50 3.77 -5.21
CA LYS A 108 0.50 4.65 -5.83
C LYS A 108 0.16 4.90 -7.29
N GLU A 109 0.46 6.10 -7.75
CA GLU A 109 0.40 6.49 -9.16
C GLU A 109 1.07 5.44 -10.05
N ASP A 110 0.31 4.88 -11.00
CA ASP A 110 0.82 3.96 -12.00
C ASP A 110 1.03 4.70 -13.32
N GLU A 111 2.29 4.83 -13.74
CA GLU A 111 2.65 5.58 -14.95
C GLU A 111 1.98 5.03 -16.22
N LYS A 112 1.76 3.70 -16.32
CA LYS A 112 1.11 3.13 -17.50
C LYS A 112 -0.35 3.55 -17.59
N ILE A 113 -1.06 3.54 -16.47
CA ILE A 113 -2.45 3.98 -16.38
C ILE A 113 -2.55 5.48 -16.66
N LEU A 114 -1.69 6.29 -16.03
CA LEU A 114 -1.68 7.74 -16.28
C LEU A 114 -1.41 8.06 -17.74
N ASN A 115 -0.44 7.39 -18.37
CA ASN A 115 -0.15 7.58 -19.78
C ASN A 115 -1.33 7.17 -20.69
N ALA A 116 -2.03 6.07 -20.36
CA ALA A 116 -3.24 5.69 -21.09
C ALA A 116 -4.35 6.74 -20.93
N PHE A 117 -4.53 7.32 -19.75
CA PHE A 117 -5.48 8.41 -19.52
C PHE A 117 -5.09 9.69 -20.29
N PHE A 118 -3.80 10.05 -20.35
CA PHE A 118 -3.35 11.19 -21.11
C PHE A 118 -3.61 11.02 -22.61
N ASN A 119 -3.41 9.81 -23.15
CA ASN A 119 -3.73 9.51 -24.54
C ASN A 119 -5.24 9.65 -24.82
N ILE A 120 -6.12 9.14 -23.94
CA ILE A 120 -7.57 9.33 -24.07
C ILE A 120 -7.94 10.81 -24.04
N LEU A 121 -7.37 11.56 -23.10
CA LEU A 121 -7.66 12.99 -22.96
C LEU A 121 -7.28 13.77 -24.21
N LYS A 122 -6.18 13.38 -24.88
CA LYS A 122 -5.67 14.02 -26.08
C LYS A 122 -6.41 13.57 -27.34
N ASP A 123 -6.51 12.27 -27.56
CA ASP A 123 -6.81 11.71 -28.90
C ASP A 123 -8.22 11.10 -29.01
N ALA A 124 -8.91 10.83 -27.89
CA ALA A 124 -10.23 10.23 -27.96
C ALA A 124 -11.26 11.21 -28.58
N SER A 125 -12.09 10.68 -29.47
CA SER A 125 -13.24 11.41 -30.03
C SER A 125 -14.47 11.38 -29.12
N ASP A 126 -14.48 10.51 -28.11
CA ASP A 126 -15.61 10.31 -27.22
C ASP A 126 -15.50 11.20 -25.96
N SER A 127 -16.40 12.16 -25.89
CA SER A 127 -16.48 13.13 -24.78
C SER A 127 -16.70 12.46 -23.41
N ASN A 128 -17.46 11.35 -23.37
CA ASN A 128 -17.75 10.67 -22.11
C ASN A 128 -16.48 10.04 -21.51
N SER A 129 -15.67 9.40 -22.36
CA SER A 129 -14.37 8.86 -21.93
C SER A 129 -13.43 9.96 -21.44
N LYS A 130 -13.37 11.11 -22.15
CA LYS A 130 -12.57 12.26 -21.69
C LYS A 130 -13.05 12.76 -20.33
N ILE A 131 -14.36 12.92 -20.14
CA ILE A 131 -14.94 13.38 -18.86
C ILE A 131 -14.62 12.41 -17.74
N ALA A 132 -14.77 11.10 -17.97
CA ALA A 132 -14.45 10.08 -16.97
C ALA A 132 -12.95 10.08 -16.61
N VAL A 133 -12.06 10.19 -17.61
CA VAL A 133 -10.61 10.31 -17.38
C VAL A 133 -10.26 11.56 -16.58
N ILE A 134 -10.92 12.70 -16.85
CA ILE A 134 -10.69 13.93 -16.07
C ILE A 134 -11.06 13.71 -14.62
N ASP A 135 -12.16 12.99 -14.32
CA ASP A 135 -12.54 12.64 -12.94
C ASP A 135 -11.50 11.74 -12.26
N ALA A 136 -11.05 10.70 -12.97
CA ALA A 136 -10.02 9.81 -12.47
C ALA A 136 -8.70 10.55 -12.19
N LEU A 137 -8.29 11.46 -13.07
CA LEU A 137 -7.07 12.27 -12.91
C LEU A 137 -7.14 13.22 -11.70
N LEU A 138 -8.32 13.68 -11.31
CA LEU A 138 -8.49 14.52 -10.12
C LEU A 138 -8.16 13.81 -8.80
N LYS A 139 -8.06 12.50 -8.80
CA LYS A 139 -7.59 11.74 -7.63
C LYS A 139 -6.09 11.90 -7.37
N PHE A 140 -5.34 12.47 -8.33
CA PHE A 140 -3.91 12.74 -8.23
C PHE A 140 -3.59 14.25 -8.17
N PRO A 141 -4.14 15.01 -7.21
CA PRO A 141 -4.08 16.47 -7.22
C PRO A 141 -2.67 17.03 -7.05
N ASN A 142 -1.75 16.26 -6.52
CA ASN A 142 -0.36 16.66 -6.29
C ASN A 142 0.60 16.24 -7.41
N ASN A 143 0.12 15.45 -8.39
CA ASN A 143 0.93 15.02 -9.52
C ASN A 143 1.06 16.16 -10.54
N GLN A 144 2.30 16.63 -10.74
CA GLN A 144 2.57 17.76 -11.64
C GLN A 144 2.26 17.40 -13.09
N THR A 145 2.57 16.18 -13.53
CA THR A 145 2.29 15.71 -14.89
C THR A 145 0.80 15.70 -15.19
N VAL A 146 -0.03 15.26 -14.23
CA VAL A 146 -1.50 15.32 -14.34
C VAL A 146 -1.96 16.77 -14.53
N ARG A 147 -1.45 17.70 -13.72
CA ARG A 147 -1.79 19.12 -13.85
C ARG A 147 -1.39 19.69 -15.21
N ASP A 148 -0.23 19.30 -15.72
CA ASP A 148 0.28 19.77 -17.02
C ASP A 148 -0.63 19.29 -18.16
N HIS A 149 -1.03 18.02 -18.16
CA HIS A 149 -1.94 17.49 -19.17
C HIS A 149 -3.35 18.06 -19.08
N LEU A 150 -3.88 18.36 -17.88
CA LEU A 150 -5.15 19.05 -17.74
C LEU A 150 -5.13 20.48 -18.30
N ILE A 151 -4.02 21.19 -18.15
CA ILE A 151 -3.84 22.53 -18.75
C ILE A 151 -3.73 22.44 -20.27
N GLU A 152 -2.92 21.50 -20.78
CA GLU A 152 -2.78 21.28 -22.23
C GLU A 152 -4.14 20.91 -22.87
N ALA A 153 -4.90 20.03 -22.21
CA ALA A 153 -6.23 19.69 -22.65
C ALA A 153 -7.18 20.90 -22.64
N LEU A 154 -7.12 21.76 -21.61
CA LEU A 154 -7.93 22.98 -21.55
C LEU A 154 -7.60 23.95 -22.70
N GLU A 155 -6.35 23.99 -23.17
CA GLU A 155 -5.94 24.83 -24.28
C GLU A 155 -6.43 24.33 -25.65
N THR A 156 -6.53 23.03 -25.82
CA THR A 156 -6.75 22.39 -27.13
C THR A 156 -8.17 21.87 -27.33
N GLU A 157 -8.91 21.64 -26.26
CA GLU A 157 -10.25 21.05 -26.29
C GLU A 157 -11.27 22.03 -26.90
N LYS A 158 -12.17 21.48 -27.76
CA LYS A 158 -13.21 22.25 -28.42
C LYS A 158 -14.62 21.81 -28.02
N GLU A 159 -14.77 20.59 -27.50
CA GLU A 159 -16.05 20.05 -27.08
C GLU A 159 -16.53 20.76 -25.79
N PRO A 160 -17.71 21.42 -25.82
CA PRO A 160 -18.14 22.28 -24.73
C PRO A 160 -18.30 21.59 -23.37
N LEU A 161 -18.77 20.32 -23.33
CA LEU A 161 -18.96 19.58 -22.09
C LEU A 161 -17.61 19.22 -21.47
N VAL A 162 -16.64 18.84 -22.31
CA VAL A 162 -15.27 18.55 -21.84
C VAL A 162 -14.58 19.82 -21.37
N GLN A 163 -14.75 20.96 -22.09
CA GLN A 163 -14.25 22.26 -21.66
C GLN A 163 -14.79 22.64 -20.25
N LEU A 164 -16.10 22.50 -20.04
CA LEU A 164 -16.72 22.79 -18.75
C LEU A 164 -16.13 21.90 -17.64
N LYS A 165 -15.89 20.63 -17.95
CA LYS A 165 -15.29 19.68 -17.02
C LYS A 165 -13.86 20.09 -16.68
N LEU A 166 -13.05 20.43 -17.67
CA LEU A 166 -11.68 20.90 -17.50
C LEU A 166 -11.61 22.21 -16.67
N ILE A 167 -12.47 23.21 -16.99
CA ILE A 167 -12.57 24.45 -16.21
C ILE A 167 -12.86 24.16 -14.75
N LYS A 168 -13.82 23.26 -14.46
CA LYS A 168 -14.12 22.83 -13.09
C LYS A 168 -12.93 22.16 -12.43
N SER A 169 -12.22 21.30 -13.15
CA SER A 169 -11.08 20.54 -12.63
C SER A 169 -9.91 21.44 -12.27
N VAL A 170 -9.52 22.39 -13.13
CA VAL A 170 -8.44 23.34 -12.83
C VAL A 170 -8.83 24.31 -11.71
N SER A 171 -10.13 24.56 -11.53
CA SER A 171 -10.65 25.31 -10.38
C SER A 171 -10.47 24.54 -9.06
N ILE A 172 -10.83 23.27 -9.03
CA ILE A 172 -10.64 22.39 -7.86
C ILE A 172 -9.15 22.33 -7.49
N LEU A 173 -8.28 22.20 -8.47
CA LEU A 173 -6.83 22.15 -8.30
C LEU A 173 -6.21 23.52 -7.98
N ARG A 174 -6.98 24.61 -8.04
CA ARG A 174 -6.52 25.99 -7.91
C ARG A 174 -5.32 26.30 -8.80
N GLU A 175 -5.38 25.84 -10.06
CA GLU A 175 -4.26 25.87 -11.00
C GLU A 175 -4.11 27.27 -11.62
N LYS A 176 -3.16 28.03 -11.12
CA LYS A 176 -2.94 29.42 -11.56
C LYS A 176 -2.50 29.54 -13.01
N ARG A 177 -1.89 28.51 -13.59
CA ARG A 177 -1.45 28.48 -14.99
C ARG A 177 -2.62 28.42 -15.97
N ALA A 178 -3.83 28.07 -15.48
CA ALA A 178 -5.04 28.10 -16.31
C ALA A 178 -5.45 29.50 -16.78
N LYS A 179 -4.86 30.59 -16.26
CA LYS A 179 -5.26 31.97 -16.60
C LYS A 179 -5.21 32.26 -18.10
N GLU A 180 -4.14 31.88 -18.78
CA GLU A 180 -4.01 32.14 -20.23
C GLU A 180 -4.96 31.25 -21.07
N PRO A 181 -5.08 29.92 -20.83
CA PRO A 181 -6.13 29.12 -21.47
C PRO A 181 -7.55 29.65 -21.29
N LEU A 182 -7.90 30.11 -20.06
CA LEU A 182 -9.21 30.67 -19.78
C LEU A 182 -9.48 31.95 -20.56
N LYS A 183 -8.51 32.86 -20.72
CA LYS A 183 -8.64 34.05 -21.55
C LYS A 183 -8.91 33.70 -23.01
N LYS A 184 -8.16 32.73 -23.57
CA LYS A 184 -8.36 32.26 -24.94
C LYS A 184 -9.79 31.74 -25.14
N ILE A 185 -10.34 30.99 -24.19
CA ILE A 185 -11.74 30.49 -24.23
C ILE A 185 -12.74 31.65 -24.23
N ILE A 186 -12.54 32.68 -23.39
CA ILE A 186 -13.42 33.83 -23.28
C ILE A 186 -13.42 34.65 -24.61
N GLU A 187 -12.25 34.81 -25.20
CA GLU A 187 -12.06 35.58 -26.42
C GLU A 187 -12.50 34.83 -27.68
N ASN A 188 -12.53 33.51 -27.67
CA ASN A 188 -12.91 32.68 -28.79
C ASN A 188 -14.39 32.88 -29.15
N LYS A 189 -14.67 33.37 -30.36
CA LYS A 189 -16.04 33.64 -30.84
C LYS A 189 -16.91 32.41 -30.95
N GLU A 190 -16.31 31.23 -31.15
CA GLU A 190 -17.00 29.94 -31.29
C GLU A 190 -17.37 29.30 -29.94
N SER A 191 -16.76 29.73 -28.84
CA SER A 191 -17.06 29.19 -27.52
C SER A 191 -18.48 29.54 -27.07
N LEU A 192 -19.19 28.54 -26.53
CA LEU A 192 -20.56 28.73 -26.05
C LEU A 192 -20.61 29.74 -24.88
N PRO A 193 -21.70 30.54 -24.77
CA PRO A 193 -21.86 31.49 -23.65
C PRO A 193 -21.68 30.89 -22.28
N LEU A 194 -22.15 29.65 -22.07
CA LEU A 194 -22.01 28.93 -20.81
C LEU A 194 -20.55 28.64 -20.48
N VAL A 195 -19.74 28.22 -21.46
CA VAL A 195 -18.32 27.94 -21.29
C VAL A 195 -17.58 29.24 -20.96
N LYS A 196 -17.84 30.32 -21.72
CA LYS A 196 -17.26 31.67 -21.46
C LYS A 196 -17.59 32.17 -20.06
N GLY A 197 -18.83 31.99 -19.61
CA GLY A 197 -19.27 32.40 -18.28
C GLY A 197 -18.50 31.68 -17.16
N ASN A 198 -18.34 30.36 -17.29
CA ASN A 198 -17.55 29.58 -16.33
C ASN A 198 -16.07 29.95 -16.36
N ALA A 199 -15.50 30.13 -17.55
CA ALA A 199 -14.10 30.56 -17.70
C ALA A 199 -13.87 31.95 -17.08
N SER A 200 -14.79 32.91 -17.27
CA SER A 200 -14.71 34.25 -16.71
C SER A 200 -14.80 34.23 -15.18
N ALA A 201 -15.73 33.41 -14.63
CA ALA A 201 -15.88 33.27 -13.18
C ALA A 201 -14.59 32.70 -12.54
N LEU A 202 -14.02 31.66 -13.13
CA LEU A 202 -12.79 31.09 -12.64
C LEU A 202 -11.61 32.06 -12.77
N LEU A 203 -11.49 32.76 -13.90
CA LEU A 203 -10.42 33.76 -14.09
C LEU A 203 -10.50 34.88 -13.04
N ALA A 204 -11.69 35.32 -12.68
CA ALA A 204 -11.90 36.30 -11.61
C ALA A 204 -11.44 35.75 -10.23
N MET A 205 -11.72 34.47 -9.94
CA MET A 205 -11.26 33.83 -8.70
C MET A 205 -9.73 33.67 -8.64
N LEU A 206 -9.09 33.38 -9.77
CA LEU A 206 -7.62 33.22 -9.81
C LEU A 206 -6.85 34.53 -9.77
N ASN A 207 -7.51 35.67 -9.91
CA ASN A 207 -6.93 37.01 -9.85
C ASN A 207 -7.02 37.64 -8.45
N GLN A 208 -7.70 36.99 -7.51
CA GLN A 208 -7.74 37.34 -6.09
C GLN A 208 -6.52 36.78 -5.35
#